data_8a6929946901962e550db885563b51dc
#
_entry.id   8a6929946901962e550db885563b51dc
#
_cell.length_a   1.000
_cell.length_b   1.000
_cell.length_c   1.000
_cell.angle_alpha   90.00
_cell.angle_beta   90.00
_cell.angle_gamma   90.00
#
_symmetry.space_group_name_H-M   'P 1'
#
loop_
_entity.id
_entity.type
_entity.pdbx_description
1 polymer ?
#
loop_
_entity_poly.entity_id
_entity_poly.type
_entity_poly.pdbx_seq_one_letter_code
_entity_poly.pdbx_strand_id
1 'polypeptide(L)'
;TLCDAYVSLHRSEGFGLTMAEAMLLGKPVIATGYSGNLDFMHQENSRLVGYRLIPTVEANPPYEKGWTWADPDLDEAARHMRWVHEQPAEAAAMARRGQADATALLSMEAYGRRLAARLRAAREEAP
;
A
#
# COMPACT_ATOMS: atom_id res chain seq x y z
N THR A 1 9.12 -3.90 18.02
CA THR A 1 8.87 -4.44 16.66
C THR A 1 9.99 -5.40 16.30
N LEU A 2 9.64 -6.60 15.80
CA LEU A 2 10.57 -7.69 15.52
C LEU A 2 11.00 -7.77 14.04
N CYS A 3 10.69 -6.74 13.22
CA CYS A 3 11.05 -6.73 11.80
C CYS A 3 11.68 -5.40 11.39
N ASP A 4 12.53 -5.44 10.38
CA ASP A 4 13.23 -4.28 9.82
C ASP A 4 12.50 -3.69 8.61
N ALA A 5 11.71 -4.49 7.91
CA ALA A 5 10.87 -4.08 6.79
C ALA A 5 9.62 -4.95 6.70
N TYR A 6 8.61 -4.47 6.00
CA TYR A 6 7.40 -5.22 5.67
C TYR A 6 7.34 -5.47 4.16
N VAL A 7 7.04 -6.70 3.76
CA VAL A 7 6.94 -7.10 2.35
C VAL A 7 5.57 -7.71 2.08
N SER A 8 4.87 -7.20 1.06
CA SER A 8 3.60 -7.74 0.58
C SER A 8 3.59 -7.85 -0.94
N LEU A 9 3.78 -9.05 -1.45
CA LEU A 9 3.66 -9.34 -2.88
C LEU A 9 2.24 -9.81 -3.22
N HIS A 10 1.27 -9.00 -2.80
CA HIS A 10 -0.14 -9.30 -3.00
C HIS A 10 -0.52 -9.26 -4.49
N ARG A 11 -1.51 -10.03 -4.85
CA ARG A 11 -2.09 -10.09 -6.19
C ARG A 11 -3.36 -9.25 -6.31
N SER A 12 -4.01 -9.00 -5.18
CA SER A 12 -5.19 -8.15 -5.03
C SER A 12 -5.27 -7.69 -3.58
N GLU A 13 -5.71 -6.46 -3.36
CA GLU A 13 -5.79 -5.87 -2.02
C GLU A 13 -6.93 -4.83 -2.00
N GLY A 14 -7.78 -4.86 -1.00
CA GLY A 14 -8.87 -3.90 -0.87
C GLY A 14 -8.40 -2.51 -0.43
N PHE A 15 -7.56 -2.46 0.58
CA PHE A 15 -7.00 -1.22 1.13
C PHE A 15 -5.51 -1.35 1.48
N GLY A 16 -5.10 -2.46 2.10
CA GLY A 16 -3.73 -2.66 2.55
C GLY A 16 -3.48 -2.31 4.01
N LEU A 17 -4.39 -2.73 4.90
CA LEU A 17 -4.30 -2.41 6.34
C LEU A 17 -2.94 -2.73 6.94
N THR A 18 -2.38 -3.89 6.67
CA THR A 18 -1.09 -4.31 7.23
C THR A 18 0.08 -3.49 6.68
N MET A 19 -0.01 -3.02 5.43
CA MET A 19 0.96 -2.08 4.84
C MET A 19 0.85 -0.71 5.49
N ALA A 20 -0.37 -0.20 5.68
CA ALA A 20 -0.63 1.06 6.36
C ALA A 20 -0.12 1.03 7.81
N GLU A 21 -0.37 -0.05 8.55
CA GLU A 21 0.15 -0.27 9.91
C GLU A 21 1.67 -0.29 9.96
N ALA A 22 2.33 -0.96 9.01
CA ALA A 22 3.79 -0.98 8.91
C ALA A 22 4.35 0.41 8.63
N MET A 23 3.72 1.20 7.75
CA MET A 23 4.10 2.60 7.50
C MET A 23 3.90 3.47 8.75
N LEU A 24 2.78 3.35 9.45
CA LEU A 24 2.53 4.06 10.71
C LEU A 24 3.56 3.73 11.80
N LEU A 25 4.10 2.51 11.79
CA LEU A 25 5.20 2.09 12.65
C LEU A 25 6.59 2.54 12.16
N GLY A 26 6.66 3.32 11.08
CA GLY A 26 7.91 3.82 10.51
C GLY A 26 8.78 2.72 9.90
N LYS A 27 8.17 1.64 9.39
CA LYS A 27 8.89 0.58 8.71
C LYS A 27 8.96 0.82 7.20
N PRO A 28 10.10 0.52 6.55
CA PRO A 28 10.14 0.41 5.10
C PRO A 28 9.12 -0.61 4.60
N VAL A 29 8.32 -0.24 3.61
CA VAL A 29 7.34 -1.14 3.00
C VAL A 29 7.70 -1.40 1.55
N ILE A 30 7.73 -2.67 1.16
CA ILE A 30 7.88 -3.16 -0.21
C ILE A 30 6.57 -3.87 -0.56
N ALA A 31 5.87 -3.42 -1.59
CA ALA A 31 4.59 -4.03 -1.95
C ALA A 31 4.31 -3.96 -3.44
N THR A 32 3.47 -4.87 -3.94
CA THR A 32 2.97 -4.78 -5.32
C THR A 32 2.33 -3.42 -5.56
N GLY A 33 2.70 -2.74 -6.63
CA GLY A 33 2.15 -1.44 -7.02
C GLY A 33 0.76 -1.55 -7.64
N TYR A 34 -0.17 -2.26 -6.98
CA TYR A 34 -1.49 -2.58 -7.53
C TYR A 34 -2.59 -2.52 -6.46
N SER A 35 -3.71 -1.90 -6.82
CA SER A 35 -4.95 -1.89 -6.04
C SER A 35 -4.94 -0.88 -4.87
N GLY A 36 -5.66 -1.15 -3.79
CA GLY A 36 -6.03 -0.18 -2.75
C GLY A 36 -4.89 0.43 -1.95
N ASN A 37 -3.72 -0.21 -1.90
CA ASN A 37 -2.55 0.37 -1.24
C ASN A 37 -1.99 1.63 -1.95
N LEU A 38 -2.31 1.83 -3.22
CA LEU A 38 -1.89 3.02 -3.97
C LEU A 38 -2.59 4.31 -3.53
N ASP A 39 -3.61 4.21 -2.69
CA ASP A 39 -4.24 5.38 -2.07
C ASP A 39 -3.29 6.10 -1.08
N PHE A 40 -2.29 5.39 -0.54
CA PHE A 40 -1.35 5.94 0.44
C PHE A 40 0.13 5.59 0.18
N MET A 41 0.42 4.68 -0.76
CA MET A 41 1.77 4.27 -1.14
C MET A 41 2.16 4.85 -2.50
N HIS A 42 3.39 5.40 -2.59
CA HIS A 42 3.99 5.87 -3.83
C HIS A 42 5.52 5.70 -3.78
N GLN A 43 6.20 5.95 -4.89
CA GLN A 43 7.64 5.67 -5.05
C GLN A 43 8.56 6.43 -4.09
N GLU A 44 8.12 7.55 -3.53
CA GLU A 44 8.93 8.35 -2.60
C GLU A 44 8.81 7.89 -1.15
N ASN A 45 7.72 7.19 -0.80
CA ASN A 45 7.41 6.75 0.57
C ASN A 45 7.42 5.23 0.78
N SER A 46 7.63 4.47 -0.28
CA SER A 46 7.64 3.01 -0.27
C SER A 46 8.40 2.45 -1.48
N ARG A 47 8.61 1.14 -1.54
CA ARG A 47 9.12 0.44 -2.73
C ARG A 47 7.98 -0.31 -3.39
N LEU A 48 7.45 0.26 -4.48
CA LEU A 48 6.43 -0.38 -5.29
C LEU A 48 7.08 -1.36 -6.27
N VAL A 49 6.60 -2.59 -6.24
CA VAL A 49 7.01 -3.68 -7.13
C VAL A 49 6.11 -3.68 -8.36
N GLY A 50 6.71 -3.70 -9.54
CA GLY A 50 6.00 -3.83 -10.81
C GLY A 50 5.25 -5.17 -10.90
N TYR A 51 4.29 -5.24 -11.81
CA TYR A 51 3.44 -6.42 -11.96
C TYR A 51 2.94 -6.57 -13.40
N ARG A 52 2.43 -7.76 -13.72
CA ARG A 52 1.62 -8.03 -14.90
C ARG A 52 0.21 -8.40 -14.47
N LEU A 53 -0.80 -8.04 -15.26
CA LEU A 53 -2.15 -8.54 -15.04
C LEU A 53 -2.29 -9.91 -15.71
N ILE A 54 -2.70 -10.91 -14.95
CA ILE A 54 -2.92 -12.27 -15.41
C ILE A 54 -4.32 -12.74 -15.00
N PRO A 55 -4.97 -13.62 -15.80
CA PRO A 55 -6.25 -14.20 -15.40
C PRO A 55 -6.06 -15.23 -14.28
N THR A 56 -7.06 -15.35 -13.41
CA THR A 56 -7.15 -16.46 -12.45
C THR A 56 -7.43 -17.75 -13.23
N VAL A 57 -6.56 -18.74 -13.07
CA VAL A 57 -6.65 -20.03 -13.80
C VAL A 57 -7.74 -20.92 -13.21
N GLU A 58 -7.86 -20.90 -11.88
CA GLU A 58 -8.84 -21.67 -11.11
C GLU A 58 -9.62 -20.74 -10.18
N ALA A 59 -10.83 -21.15 -9.83
CA ALA A 59 -11.61 -20.44 -8.81
C ALA A 59 -10.93 -20.61 -7.44
N ASN A 60 -10.61 -19.50 -6.80
CA ASN A 60 -10.09 -19.45 -5.44
C ASN A 60 -10.88 -18.39 -4.67
N PRO A 61 -11.97 -18.76 -3.99
CA PRO A 61 -12.88 -17.79 -3.36
C PRO A 61 -12.13 -16.75 -2.52
N PRO A 62 -12.48 -15.45 -2.65
CA PRO A 62 -13.61 -14.90 -3.39
C PRO A 62 -13.36 -14.69 -4.90
N TYR A 63 -12.20 -15.07 -5.44
CA TYR A 63 -11.84 -14.86 -6.85
C TYR A 63 -12.38 -15.98 -7.74
N GLU A 64 -13.11 -15.60 -8.77
CA GLU A 64 -13.63 -16.55 -9.75
C GLU A 64 -12.61 -16.79 -10.89
N LYS A 65 -12.74 -17.94 -11.55
CA LYS A 65 -11.95 -18.25 -12.74
C LYS A 65 -12.16 -17.19 -13.83
N GLY A 66 -11.06 -16.71 -14.39
CA GLY A 66 -11.08 -15.70 -15.44
C GLY A 66 -11.07 -14.25 -14.94
N TRP A 67 -11.16 -14.02 -13.63
CA TRP A 67 -10.90 -12.69 -13.08
C TRP A 67 -9.43 -12.33 -13.25
N THR A 68 -9.12 -11.05 -13.16
CA THR A 68 -7.76 -10.55 -13.36
C THR A 68 -7.17 -10.09 -12.05
N TRP A 69 -5.92 -10.49 -11.78
CA TRP A 69 -5.14 -10.04 -10.63
C TRP A 69 -3.69 -9.73 -11.01
N ALA A 70 -2.95 -9.12 -10.11
CA ALA A 70 -1.53 -8.82 -10.32
C ALA A 70 -0.66 -10.06 -10.13
N ASP A 71 0.36 -10.19 -10.98
CA ASP A 71 1.47 -11.13 -10.83
C ASP A 71 2.75 -10.29 -10.62
N PRO A 72 3.24 -10.15 -9.37
CA PRO A 72 4.33 -9.24 -9.05
C PRO A 72 5.67 -9.71 -9.65
N ASP A 73 6.53 -8.75 -9.98
CA ASP A 73 7.90 -8.99 -10.43
C ASP A 73 8.77 -9.38 -9.22
N LEU A 74 9.05 -10.68 -9.09
CA LEU A 74 9.82 -11.23 -7.96
C LEU A 74 11.28 -10.79 -7.99
N ASP A 75 11.86 -10.55 -9.17
CA ASP A 75 13.24 -10.08 -9.29
C ASP A 75 13.35 -8.63 -8.83
N GLU A 76 12.38 -7.80 -9.15
CA GLU A 76 12.30 -6.44 -8.65
C GLU A 76 12.09 -6.42 -7.13
N ALA A 77 11.18 -7.24 -6.61
CA ALA A 77 10.99 -7.40 -5.17
C ALA A 77 12.29 -7.77 -4.46
N ALA A 78 13.04 -8.74 -4.99
CA ALA A 78 14.33 -9.14 -4.44
C ALA A 78 15.36 -8.01 -4.49
N ARG A 79 15.38 -7.19 -5.55
CA ARG A 79 16.24 -5.99 -5.62
C ARG A 79 15.86 -4.97 -4.54
N HIS A 80 14.59 -4.73 -4.33
CA HIS A 80 14.11 -3.82 -3.28
C HIS A 80 14.45 -4.32 -1.87
N MET A 81 14.33 -5.63 -1.61
CA MET A 81 14.73 -6.22 -0.33
C MET A 81 16.23 -6.05 -0.07
N ARG A 82 17.08 -6.32 -1.08
CA ARG A 82 18.53 -6.07 -0.98
C ARG A 82 18.83 -4.61 -0.72
N TRP A 83 18.18 -3.71 -1.43
CA TRP A 83 18.36 -2.26 -1.24
C TRP A 83 18.05 -1.82 0.19
N VAL A 84 16.97 -2.32 0.80
CA VAL A 84 16.64 -2.01 2.21
C VAL A 84 17.76 -2.48 3.15
N HIS A 85 18.35 -3.63 2.88
CA HIS A 85 19.45 -4.18 3.68
C HIS A 85 20.76 -3.41 3.49
N GLU A 86 21.09 -3.08 2.25
CA GLU A 86 22.37 -2.45 1.86
C GLU A 86 22.37 -0.93 2.09
N GLN A 87 21.20 -0.28 2.09
CA GLN A 87 21.03 1.17 2.23
C GLN A 87 20.13 1.54 3.43
N PRO A 88 20.48 1.14 4.67
CA PRO A 88 19.59 1.27 5.82
C PRO A 88 19.23 2.73 6.16
N ALA A 89 20.15 3.67 5.90
CA ALA A 89 19.88 5.10 6.15
C ALA A 89 18.85 5.67 5.18
N GLU A 90 18.93 5.31 3.91
CA GLU A 90 17.98 5.74 2.86
C GLU A 90 16.62 5.06 3.05
N ALA A 91 16.62 3.76 3.39
CA ALA A 91 15.41 3.02 3.73
C ALA A 91 14.69 3.63 4.92
N ALA A 92 15.43 4.01 5.97
CA ALA A 92 14.87 4.71 7.12
C ALA A 92 14.34 6.11 6.77
N ALA A 93 15.00 6.84 5.87
CA ALA A 93 14.51 8.14 5.40
C ALA A 93 13.20 8.00 4.59
N MET A 94 13.11 7.02 3.72
CA MET A 94 11.89 6.67 2.99
C MET A 94 10.77 6.27 3.96
N ALA A 95 11.05 5.42 4.94
CA ALA A 95 10.08 4.97 5.93
C ALA A 95 9.52 6.14 6.79
N ARG A 96 10.36 7.12 7.15
CA ARG A 96 9.88 8.34 7.85
C ARG A 96 8.93 9.16 6.98
N ARG A 97 9.18 9.29 5.68
CA ARG A 97 8.21 9.92 4.76
C ARG A 97 6.90 9.13 4.74
N GLY A 98 6.99 7.80 4.59
CA GLY A 98 5.83 6.93 4.61
C GLY A 98 5.02 7.05 5.90
N GLN A 99 5.69 7.14 7.05
CA GLN A 99 5.02 7.34 8.33
C GLN A 99 4.30 8.69 8.39
N ALA A 100 4.92 9.76 7.91
CA ALA A 100 4.31 11.09 7.88
C ALA A 100 3.08 11.12 6.98
N ASP A 101 3.19 10.57 5.76
CA ASP A 101 2.10 10.50 4.78
C ASP A 101 0.93 9.66 5.29
N ALA A 102 1.21 8.46 5.81
CA ALA A 102 0.20 7.58 6.39
C ALA A 102 -0.50 8.23 7.59
N THR A 103 0.24 8.90 8.47
CA THR A 103 -0.33 9.63 9.61
C THR A 103 -1.23 10.76 9.14
N ALA A 104 -0.78 11.56 8.17
CA ALA A 104 -1.56 12.69 7.65
C ALA A 104 -2.84 12.23 6.95
N LEU A 105 -2.79 11.10 6.23
CA LEU A 105 -3.91 10.59 5.44
C LEU A 105 -4.89 9.74 6.27
N LEU A 106 -4.38 8.89 7.17
CA LEU A 106 -5.15 7.83 7.83
C LEU A 106 -5.52 8.13 9.28
N SER A 107 -5.13 9.30 9.82
CA SER A 107 -5.52 9.68 11.18
C SER A 107 -7.04 9.86 11.31
N MET A 108 -7.56 9.63 12.51
CA MET A 108 -8.97 9.87 12.84
C MET A 108 -9.40 11.31 12.53
N GLU A 109 -8.50 12.25 12.72
CA GLU A 109 -8.73 13.66 12.42
C GLU A 109 -8.86 13.90 10.90
N ALA A 110 -7.97 13.31 10.07
CA ALA A 110 -8.05 13.40 8.62
C ALA A 110 -9.33 12.72 8.10
N TYR A 111 -9.70 11.57 8.67
CA TYR A 111 -10.96 10.89 8.36
C TYR A 111 -12.16 11.77 8.72
N GLY A 112 -12.19 12.34 9.91
CA GLY A 112 -13.28 13.22 10.36
C GLY A 112 -13.47 14.45 9.46
N ARG A 113 -12.37 15.09 9.04
CA ARG A 113 -12.44 16.22 8.10
C ARG A 113 -13.04 15.80 6.75
N ARG A 114 -12.61 14.67 6.17
CA ARG A 114 -13.14 14.17 4.90
C ARG A 114 -14.62 13.78 5.00
N LEU A 115 -15.00 13.08 6.07
CA LEU A 115 -16.40 12.71 6.32
C LEU A 115 -17.28 13.95 6.46
N ALA A 116 -16.87 14.94 7.26
CA ALA A 116 -17.61 16.18 7.43
C ALA A 116 -17.76 16.97 6.11
N ALA A 117 -16.72 17.00 5.27
CA ALA A 117 -16.77 17.62 3.96
C ALA A 117 -17.77 16.91 3.04
N ARG A 118 -17.74 15.56 3.02
CA ARG A 118 -18.67 14.76 2.20
C ARG A 118 -20.13 14.91 2.63
N LEU A 119 -20.39 14.95 3.95
CA LEU A 119 -21.72 15.16 4.48
C LEU A 119 -22.27 16.55 4.13
N ARG A 120 -21.44 17.59 4.14
CA ARG A 120 -21.84 18.93 3.69
C ARG A 120 -22.22 18.93 2.21
N ALA A 121 -21.35 18.38 1.35
CA ALA A 121 -21.63 18.28 -0.08
C ALA A 121 -22.92 17.52 -0.37
N ALA A 122 -23.15 16.38 0.29
CA ALA A 122 -24.36 15.59 0.11
C ALA A 122 -25.65 16.34 0.54
N ARG A 123 -25.56 17.25 1.52
CA ARG A 123 -26.72 18.12 1.91
C ARG A 123 -27.02 19.18 0.89
N GLU A 124 -25.97 19.71 0.21
CA GLU A 124 -26.12 20.74 -0.84
C GLU A 124 -26.65 20.14 -2.15
N GLU A 125 -26.36 18.86 -2.40
CA GLU A 125 -26.82 18.09 -3.57
C GLU A 125 -28.24 17.48 -3.38
N ALA A 126 -28.77 17.50 -2.18
CA ALA A 126 -30.12 16.95 -1.89
C ALA A 126 -31.21 17.88 -2.47
N PRO A 127 -32.21 17.34 -3.20
CA PRO A 127 -33.29 18.11 -3.82
C PRO A 127 -34.24 18.77 -2.78
#